data_218781eddcbfaf746264ef6c52f4d98b
#
_entry.id   218781eddcbfaf746264ef6c52f4d98b
#
_cell.length_a   1.000
_cell.length_b   1.000
_cell.length_c   1.000
_cell.angle_alpha   90.00
_cell.angle_beta   90.00
_cell.angle_gamma   90.00
#
_symmetry.space_group_name_H-M   'P 1'
#
loop_
_entity.id
_entity.type
_entity.pdbx_description
1 polymer ?
#
loop_
_entity_poly.entity_id
_entity_poly.type
_entity_poly.pdbx_seq_one_letter_code
_entity_poly.pdbx_strand_id
1 'polypeptide(L)'
;KNVIVAFKDNASIIEGEYCVDILLNNFTNQFIPVNDKFNFSYKAETHNFPTGICPFPGAETGVGGRIRDTLSCGKGGDIIAGTAGYCVGDILHDLYQINQYNDYYNNLIHNKPLTILIEASNGASDYGNKIGEPIIQGFCRSYRGDFIDCNNDKNTNIRIEYLKPIMFSGGIGKILNKNNYKKNLNYGDLL
;
A
#
# COMPACT_ATOMS: atom_id res chain seq x y z
N LYS A 1 -8.05 -23.89 -0.34
CA LYS A 1 -8.10 -23.07 -1.56
C LYS A 1 -6.70 -23.01 -2.17
N ASN A 2 -6.63 -23.10 -3.48
CA ASN A 2 -5.34 -23.18 -4.17
C ASN A 2 -4.84 -21.79 -4.54
N VAL A 3 -3.52 -21.63 -4.50
CA VAL A 3 -2.85 -20.46 -5.10
C VAL A 3 -2.82 -20.69 -6.62
N ILE A 4 -3.36 -19.74 -7.38
CA ILE A 4 -3.40 -19.80 -8.85
C ILE A 4 -2.17 -19.08 -9.41
N VAL A 5 -1.90 -17.87 -8.92
CA VAL A 5 -0.73 -17.06 -9.33
C VAL A 5 -0.01 -16.55 -8.08
N ALA A 6 1.28 -16.85 -7.99
CA ALA A 6 2.15 -16.31 -6.94
C ALA A 6 3.52 -15.99 -7.55
N PHE A 7 4.07 -14.82 -7.26
CA PHE A 7 5.41 -14.34 -7.66
C PHE A 7 5.67 -14.35 -9.18
N LYS A 8 4.60 -14.31 -10.00
CA LYS A 8 4.70 -14.36 -11.47
C LYS A 8 3.96 -13.23 -12.18
N ASP A 9 3.21 -12.43 -11.44
CA ASP A 9 2.45 -11.29 -11.94
C ASP A 9 2.47 -10.17 -10.90
N ASN A 10 1.85 -9.06 -11.20
CA ASN A 10 1.81 -7.85 -10.36
C ASN A 10 1.09 -8.09 -9.03
N ALA A 11 0.12 -9.00 -8.98
CA ALA A 11 -0.57 -9.42 -7.77
C ALA A 11 -0.64 -10.93 -7.65
N SER A 12 -0.85 -11.43 -6.44
CA SER A 12 -1.15 -12.85 -6.20
C SER A 12 -2.62 -13.13 -6.45
N ILE A 13 -2.95 -14.32 -6.95
CA ILE A 13 -4.32 -14.79 -7.15
C ILE A 13 -4.52 -16.09 -6.40
N ILE A 14 -5.58 -16.15 -5.59
CA ILE A 14 -6.05 -17.35 -4.92
C ILE A 14 -7.44 -17.74 -5.45
N GLU A 15 -7.72 -19.02 -5.42
CA GLU A 15 -8.98 -19.59 -5.88
C GLU A 15 -10.17 -19.02 -5.10
N GLY A 16 -11.16 -18.54 -5.81
CA GLY A 16 -12.43 -18.05 -5.30
C GLY A 16 -13.60 -18.98 -5.63
N GLU A 17 -14.76 -18.40 -5.80
CA GLU A 17 -16.04 -19.13 -5.94
C GLU A 17 -16.89 -18.57 -7.07
N TYR A 18 -17.92 -19.33 -7.46
CA TYR A 18 -18.97 -18.84 -8.34
C TYR A 18 -19.84 -17.83 -7.59
N CYS A 19 -20.05 -16.70 -8.20
CA CYS A 19 -20.97 -15.69 -7.68
C CYS A 19 -21.56 -14.86 -8.82
N VAL A 20 -22.66 -14.16 -8.51
CA VAL A 20 -23.23 -13.19 -9.44
C VAL A 20 -22.62 -11.83 -9.15
N ASP A 21 -22.10 -11.20 -10.18
CA ASP A 21 -21.59 -9.85 -10.16
C ASP A 21 -22.22 -9.00 -11.26
N ILE A 22 -22.15 -7.70 -11.14
CA ILE A 22 -22.66 -6.77 -12.15
C ILE A 22 -21.49 -6.23 -12.94
N LEU A 23 -21.40 -6.64 -14.21
CA LEU A 23 -20.32 -6.23 -15.10
C LEU A 23 -20.83 -5.39 -16.26
N LEU A 24 -19.98 -4.49 -16.74
CA LEU A 24 -20.24 -3.73 -17.95
C LEU A 24 -20.15 -4.64 -19.19
N ASN A 25 -21.22 -4.69 -19.97
CA ASN A 25 -21.20 -5.32 -21.28
C ASN A 25 -20.70 -4.30 -22.31
N ASN A 26 -19.50 -4.55 -22.84
CA ASN A 26 -18.81 -3.65 -23.77
C ASN A 26 -19.55 -3.47 -25.12
N PHE A 27 -20.46 -4.36 -25.48
CA PHE A 27 -21.23 -4.25 -26.73
C PHE A 27 -22.48 -3.38 -26.57
N THR A 28 -23.13 -3.49 -25.42
CA THR A 28 -24.40 -2.77 -25.16
C THR A 28 -24.22 -1.54 -24.30
N ASN A 29 -23.05 -1.35 -23.69
CA ASN A 29 -22.76 -0.34 -22.66
C ASN A 29 -23.73 -0.37 -21.47
N GLN A 30 -24.27 -1.53 -21.17
CA GLN A 30 -25.17 -1.73 -20.03
C GLN A 30 -24.53 -2.61 -18.97
N PHE A 31 -24.84 -2.34 -17.72
CA PHE A 31 -24.48 -3.21 -16.62
C PHE A 31 -25.43 -4.42 -16.58
N ILE A 32 -24.88 -5.61 -16.63
CA ILE A 32 -25.61 -6.87 -16.64
C ILE A 32 -25.14 -7.80 -15.52
N PRO A 33 -26.03 -8.60 -14.91
CA PRO A 33 -25.62 -9.64 -13.99
C PRO A 33 -24.90 -10.77 -14.73
N VAL A 34 -23.73 -11.15 -14.23
CA VAL A 34 -22.90 -12.23 -14.77
C VAL A 34 -22.66 -13.24 -13.66
N ASN A 35 -23.07 -14.49 -13.87
CA ASN A 35 -22.73 -15.61 -12.98
C ASN A 35 -21.49 -16.30 -13.50
N ASP A 36 -20.36 -16.11 -12.82
CA ASP A 36 -19.07 -16.69 -13.22
C ASP A 36 -18.22 -16.99 -11.98
N LYS A 37 -17.11 -17.68 -12.17
CA LYS A 37 -16.12 -17.90 -11.10
C LYS A 37 -15.21 -16.69 -11.00
N PHE A 38 -15.21 -16.06 -9.83
CA PHE A 38 -14.30 -14.97 -9.47
C PHE A 38 -13.27 -15.46 -8.48
N ASN A 39 -12.01 -15.14 -8.74
CA ASN A 39 -10.89 -15.38 -7.86
C ASN A 39 -10.53 -14.10 -7.12
N PHE A 40 -9.84 -14.24 -5.98
CA PHE A 40 -9.36 -13.10 -5.21
C PHE A 40 -7.93 -12.77 -5.61
N SER A 41 -7.68 -11.50 -5.88
CA SER A 41 -6.32 -10.96 -6.00
C SER A 41 -5.92 -10.27 -4.70
N TYR A 42 -4.63 -10.33 -4.40
CA TYR A 42 -4.03 -9.66 -3.25
C TYR A 42 -2.71 -9.02 -3.65
N LYS A 43 -2.54 -7.77 -3.25
CA LYS A 43 -1.30 -7.02 -3.43
C LYS A 43 -0.98 -6.24 -2.17
N ALA A 44 0.29 -6.24 -1.81
CA ALA A 44 0.82 -5.39 -0.75
C ALA A 44 2.16 -4.79 -1.18
N GLU A 45 2.36 -3.53 -0.84
CA GLU A 45 3.58 -2.77 -1.12
C GLU A 45 3.94 -1.84 0.02
N THR A 46 5.19 -1.37 0.02
CA THR A 46 5.64 -0.30 0.90
C THR A 46 6.19 0.85 0.07
N HIS A 47 5.92 2.08 0.50
CA HIS A 47 6.41 3.30 -0.15
C HIS A 47 7.06 4.24 0.87
N ASN A 48 8.17 3.78 1.44
CA ASN A 48 8.74 4.27 2.68
C ASN A 48 9.47 5.61 2.53
N PHE A 49 10.55 5.62 1.76
CA PHE A 49 11.40 6.81 1.63
C PHE A 49 10.68 8.00 1.01
N PRO A 50 9.92 7.84 -0.09
CA PRO A 50 9.14 8.94 -0.66
C PRO A 50 8.14 9.52 0.32
N THR A 51 7.50 8.68 1.15
CA THR A 51 6.58 9.15 2.20
C THR A 51 7.30 9.94 3.30
N GLY A 52 8.55 9.62 3.60
CA GLY A 52 9.37 10.41 4.52
C GLY A 52 9.70 11.81 3.98
N ILE A 53 9.98 11.92 2.70
CA ILE A 53 10.37 13.17 2.04
C ILE A 53 9.16 14.06 1.75
N CYS A 54 8.13 13.51 1.12
CA CYS A 54 6.89 14.19 0.75
C CYS A 54 5.70 13.32 1.18
N PRO A 55 5.23 13.43 2.43
CA PRO A 55 4.32 12.45 3.03
C PRO A 55 3.02 12.24 2.25
N PHE A 56 2.33 13.33 1.87
CA PHE A 56 1.07 13.24 1.13
C PHE A 56 1.26 12.56 -0.24
N PRO A 57 2.05 13.10 -1.19
CA PRO A 57 2.20 12.48 -2.51
C PRO A 57 2.95 11.14 -2.45
N GLY A 58 3.81 10.94 -1.45
CA GLY A 58 4.51 9.68 -1.24
C GLY A 58 3.55 8.54 -0.89
N ALA A 59 2.64 8.76 0.04
CA ALA A 59 1.63 7.77 0.42
C ALA A 59 0.54 7.63 -0.64
N GLU A 60 0.13 8.73 -1.28
CA GLU A 60 -0.78 8.72 -2.43
C GLU A 60 -0.25 7.80 -3.53
N THR A 61 1.03 7.95 -3.91
CA THR A 61 1.69 7.11 -4.91
C THR A 61 1.79 5.65 -4.44
N GLY A 62 2.01 5.41 -3.15
CA GLY A 62 2.06 4.06 -2.57
C GLY A 62 0.73 3.31 -2.75
N VAL A 63 -0.40 3.97 -2.48
CA VAL A 63 -1.73 3.41 -2.73
C VAL A 63 -1.96 3.24 -4.23
N GLY A 64 -1.61 4.25 -5.03
CA GLY A 64 -1.76 4.22 -6.49
C GLY A 64 -0.98 3.10 -7.15
N GLY A 65 0.26 2.84 -6.73
CA GLY A 65 1.09 1.74 -7.23
C GLY A 65 0.45 0.39 -6.95
N ARG A 66 -0.02 0.18 -5.75
CA ARG A 66 -0.71 -1.05 -5.35
C ARG A 66 -2.02 -1.26 -6.14
N ILE A 67 -2.83 -0.20 -6.32
CA ILE A 67 -4.05 -0.25 -7.13
C ILE A 67 -3.72 -0.62 -8.58
N ARG A 68 -2.74 0.05 -9.20
CA ARG A 68 -2.30 -0.27 -10.58
C ARG A 68 -1.91 -1.73 -10.74
N ASP A 69 -1.21 -2.29 -9.78
CA ASP A 69 -0.81 -3.70 -9.81
C ASP A 69 -2.01 -4.65 -9.74
N THR A 70 -3.00 -4.32 -8.92
CA THR A 70 -4.26 -5.10 -8.85
C THR A 70 -5.01 -5.04 -10.18
N LEU A 71 -5.15 -3.83 -10.75
CA LEU A 71 -5.85 -3.63 -12.03
C LEU A 71 -5.14 -4.29 -13.21
N SER A 72 -3.79 -4.33 -13.20
CA SER A 72 -2.98 -4.92 -14.28
C SER A 72 -2.68 -6.41 -14.10
N CYS A 73 -3.24 -7.05 -13.08
CA CYS A 73 -3.06 -8.48 -12.86
C CYS A 73 -3.80 -9.30 -13.93
N GLY A 74 -3.15 -10.32 -14.48
CA GLY A 74 -3.69 -11.16 -15.55
C GLY A 74 -4.13 -10.34 -16.77
N LYS A 75 -5.40 -10.46 -17.16
CA LYS A 75 -6.03 -9.66 -18.23
C LYS A 75 -6.88 -8.50 -17.68
N GLY A 76 -6.65 -8.11 -16.46
CA GLY A 76 -7.36 -7.06 -15.75
C GLY A 76 -8.15 -7.62 -14.57
N GLY A 77 -7.87 -7.06 -13.38
CA GLY A 77 -8.63 -7.31 -12.15
C GLY A 77 -9.38 -6.05 -11.71
N ASP A 78 -10.30 -6.21 -10.79
CA ASP A 78 -11.04 -5.13 -10.15
C ASP A 78 -10.61 -4.99 -8.69
N ILE A 79 -10.54 -3.76 -8.20
CA ILE A 79 -10.29 -3.47 -6.79
C ILE A 79 -11.57 -3.66 -5.97
N ILE A 80 -11.42 -4.15 -4.75
CA ILE A 80 -12.54 -4.28 -3.79
C ILE A 80 -12.32 -3.34 -2.60
N ALA A 81 -11.19 -3.47 -1.93
CA ALA A 81 -10.87 -2.68 -0.75
C ALA A 81 -9.37 -2.63 -0.50
N GLY A 82 -8.92 -1.51 0.07
CA GLY A 82 -7.55 -1.29 0.46
C GLY A 82 -7.35 -1.19 1.97
N THR A 83 -6.09 -1.30 2.36
CA THR A 83 -5.59 -1.02 3.71
C THR A 83 -4.39 -0.10 3.63
N ALA A 84 -4.19 0.73 4.66
CA ALA A 84 -3.00 1.55 4.78
C ALA A 84 -2.43 1.45 6.19
N GLY A 85 -1.11 1.31 6.30
CA GLY A 85 -0.45 1.19 7.59
C GLY A 85 0.80 2.05 7.67
N TYR A 86 1.08 2.57 8.85
CA TYR A 86 2.17 3.49 9.07
C TYR A 86 2.98 3.10 10.29
N CYS A 87 4.32 3.09 10.13
CA CYS A 87 5.24 3.09 11.25
C CYS A 87 6.07 4.37 11.18
N VAL A 88 6.04 5.15 12.24
CA VAL A 88 6.73 6.44 12.33
C VAL A 88 7.54 6.53 13.61
N GLY A 89 8.45 7.47 13.69
CA GLY A 89 9.22 7.78 14.87
C GLY A 89 8.34 8.26 16.02
N ASP A 90 8.95 8.88 17.03
CA ASP A 90 8.27 9.33 18.23
C ASP A 90 7.32 10.51 17.96
N ILE A 91 6.02 10.23 17.95
CA ILE A 91 4.98 11.27 17.78
C ILE A 91 4.76 12.09 19.07
N LEU A 92 5.13 11.56 20.24
CA LEU A 92 4.93 12.25 21.52
C LEU A 92 5.87 13.46 21.66
N HIS A 93 7.03 13.39 21.02
CA HIS A 93 7.95 14.51 20.95
C HIS A 93 7.29 15.80 20.43
N ASP A 94 6.53 15.67 19.36
CA ASP A 94 5.84 16.81 18.74
C ASP A 94 4.68 17.31 19.61
N LEU A 95 3.98 16.40 20.28
CA LEU A 95 2.84 16.74 21.15
C LEU A 95 3.28 17.47 22.43
N TYR A 96 4.42 17.12 23.00
CA TYR A 96 4.90 17.67 24.27
C TYR A 96 6.05 18.67 24.14
N GLN A 97 6.43 19.08 22.93
CA GLN A 97 7.49 20.07 22.65
C GLN A 97 8.82 19.75 23.36
N ILE A 98 9.20 18.49 23.43
CA ILE A 98 10.44 18.06 24.06
C ILE A 98 11.62 18.47 23.18
N ASN A 99 12.29 19.56 23.51
CA ASN A 99 13.32 20.26 22.70
C ASN A 99 14.63 19.48 22.41
N GLN A 100 14.75 18.21 22.76
CA GLN A 100 16.02 17.46 22.69
C GLN A 100 16.38 16.89 21.32
N TYR A 101 15.64 17.20 20.23
CA TYR A 101 15.68 16.37 19.02
C TYR A 101 15.92 17.05 17.68
N ASN A 102 16.25 18.34 17.68
CA ASN A 102 16.31 19.11 16.41
C ASN A 102 17.36 18.64 15.39
N ASP A 103 18.39 17.90 15.78
CA ASP A 103 19.49 17.59 14.88
C ASP A 103 19.36 16.27 14.11
N TYR A 104 18.55 15.32 14.58
CA TYR A 104 18.47 13.99 13.99
C TYR A 104 17.61 13.93 12.73
N TYR A 105 16.49 14.68 12.71
CA TYR A 105 15.58 14.70 11.57
C TYR A 105 16.04 15.58 10.41
N ASN A 106 16.94 16.53 10.68
CA ASN A 106 17.33 17.56 9.71
C ASN A 106 18.20 17.07 8.54
N ASN A 107 18.81 15.89 8.62
CA ASN A 107 19.84 15.48 7.63
C ASN A 107 19.31 14.60 6.48
N LEU A 108 18.22 13.87 6.65
CA LEU A 108 17.68 12.93 5.63
C LEU A 108 16.19 13.09 5.40
N ILE A 109 15.42 13.26 6.46
CA ILE A 109 13.97 13.41 6.40
C ILE A 109 13.61 14.64 7.23
N HIS A 110 13.18 15.71 6.54
CA HIS A 110 12.88 16.99 7.17
C HIS A 110 11.51 17.01 7.88
N ASN A 111 10.65 16.04 7.60
CA ASN A 111 9.32 15.99 8.17
C ASN A 111 9.32 15.29 9.53
N LYS A 112 8.60 15.86 10.49
CA LYS A 112 8.42 15.26 11.80
C LYS A 112 7.49 14.05 11.75
N PRO A 113 7.63 13.06 12.65
CA PRO A 113 6.84 11.84 12.66
C PRO A 113 5.33 12.06 12.63
N LEU A 114 4.83 13.01 13.42
CA LEU A 114 3.38 13.33 13.46
C LEU A 114 2.90 13.94 12.13
N THR A 115 3.70 14.82 11.52
CA THR A 115 3.39 15.39 10.21
C THR A 115 3.37 14.30 9.14
N ILE A 116 4.36 13.39 9.15
CA ILE A 116 4.39 12.25 8.23
C ILE A 116 3.12 11.41 8.36
N LEU A 117 2.73 11.08 9.60
CA LEU A 117 1.55 10.25 9.86
C LEU A 117 0.26 10.90 9.31
N ILE A 118 0.04 12.18 9.62
CA ILE A 118 -1.17 12.90 9.20
C ILE A 118 -1.23 13.03 7.69
N GLU A 119 -0.16 13.56 7.09
CA GLU A 119 -0.13 13.83 5.66
C GLU A 119 -0.10 12.54 4.82
N ALA A 120 0.57 11.48 5.28
CA ALA A 120 0.54 10.18 4.61
C ALA A 120 -0.88 9.56 4.65
N SER A 121 -1.58 9.68 5.79
CA SER A 121 -2.96 9.22 5.89
C SER A 121 -3.89 9.97 4.94
N ASN A 122 -3.72 11.30 4.84
CA ASN A 122 -4.48 12.14 3.90
C ASN A 122 -4.20 11.73 2.44
N GLY A 123 -2.93 11.54 2.07
CA GLY A 123 -2.55 11.14 0.71
C GLY A 123 -3.06 9.75 0.33
N ALA A 124 -2.98 8.79 1.24
CA ALA A 124 -3.49 7.44 1.00
C ALA A 124 -5.00 7.43 0.76
N SER A 125 -5.77 8.14 1.59
CA SER A 125 -7.22 8.25 1.45
C SER A 125 -7.62 9.03 0.19
N ASP A 126 -6.87 10.08 -0.18
CA ASP A 126 -7.12 10.89 -1.36
C ASP A 126 -7.07 10.04 -2.64
N TYR A 127 -6.04 9.20 -2.81
CA TYR A 127 -5.97 8.33 -3.99
C TYR A 127 -7.08 7.29 -4.02
N GLY A 128 -7.36 6.65 -2.88
CA GLY A 128 -8.47 5.70 -2.77
C GLY A 128 -9.81 6.34 -3.15
N ASN A 129 -10.09 7.53 -2.65
CA ASN A 129 -11.31 8.28 -2.95
C ASN A 129 -11.43 8.64 -4.44
N LYS A 130 -10.34 9.05 -5.09
CA LYS A 130 -10.32 9.40 -6.51
C LYS A 130 -10.62 8.21 -7.42
N ILE A 131 -10.20 7.02 -7.04
CA ILE A 131 -10.39 5.78 -7.83
C ILE A 131 -11.66 5.01 -7.39
N GLY A 132 -12.25 5.36 -6.24
CA GLY A 132 -13.41 4.69 -5.70
C GLY A 132 -13.08 3.42 -4.91
N GLU A 133 -11.84 3.26 -4.44
CA GLU A 133 -11.46 2.18 -3.56
C GLU A 133 -11.61 2.58 -2.10
N PRO A 134 -12.45 1.92 -1.31
CA PRO A 134 -12.54 2.17 0.12
C PRO A 134 -11.28 1.67 0.84
N ILE A 135 -10.62 2.55 1.60
CA ILE A 135 -9.55 2.17 2.53
C ILE A 135 -10.22 1.81 3.85
N ILE A 136 -10.46 0.53 4.07
CA ILE A 136 -11.35 0.03 5.14
C ILE A 136 -10.64 -0.34 6.43
N GLN A 137 -9.33 -0.47 6.40
CA GLN A 137 -8.54 -0.89 7.55
C GLN A 137 -7.14 -0.31 7.48
N GLY A 138 -6.51 -0.20 8.63
CA GLY A 138 -5.10 0.16 8.70
C GLY A 138 -4.53 -0.06 10.09
N PHE A 139 -3.29 0.33 10.25
CA PHE A 139 -2.62 0.37 11.54
C PHE A 139 -1.67 1.57 11.61
N CYS A 140 -1.42 1.99 12.82
CA CYS A 140 -0.37 2.96 13.12
C CYS A 140 0.53 2.40 14.23
N ARG A 141 1.83 2.60 14.07
CA ARG A 141 2.83 2.30 15.09
C ARG A 141 3.77 3.49 15.19
N SER A 142 4.02 3.91 16.42
CA SER A 142 5.08 4.85 16.76
C SER A 142 6.05 4.14 17.69
N TYR A 143 7.33 4.27 17.43
CA TYR A 143 8.33 3.62 18.25
C TYR A 143 9.58 4.48 18.42
N ARG A 144 10.02 4.57 19.65
CA ARG A 144 11.33 5.06 20.07
C ARG A 144 11.84 4.15 21.18
N GLY A 145 13.10 3.76 21.07
CA GLY A 145 13.82 3.07 22.13
C GLY A 145 15.18 3.71 22.35
N ASP A 146 15.57 3.90 23.60
CA ASP A 146 16.90 4.35 23.98
C ASP A 146 17.63 3.15 24.60
N PHE A 147 18.77 2.79 24.05
CA PHE A 147 19.57 1.63 24.45
C PHE A 147 20.97 2.07 24.82
N ILE A 148 21.57 1.35 25.77
CA ILE A 148 22.98 1.55 26.12
C ILE A 148 23.81 0.52 25.34
N ASP A 149 24.74 0.97 24.51
CA ASP A 149 25.69 0.08 23.86
C ASP A 149 26.77 -0.33 24.86
N CYS A 150 26.60 -1.54 25.42
CA CYS A 150 27.56 -2.12 26.37
C CYS A 150 28.83 -2.67 25.69
N ASN A 151 28.90 -2.70 24.35
CA ASN A 151 30.05 -3.21 23.61
C ASN A 151 31.14 -2.15 23.39
N ASN A 152 30.84 -0.89 23.67
CA ASN A 152 31.81 0.20 23.61
C ASN A 152 32.19 0.66 25.03
N ASP A 153 33.47 0.83 25.29
CA ASP A 153 34.01 1.33 26.57
C ASP A 153 33.46 2.67 27.05
N LYS A 154 32.57 3.32 26.29
CA LYS A 154 31.99 4.64 26.56
C LYS A 154 30.50 4.65 26.91
N ASN A 155 29.83 3.47 27.08
CA ASN A 155 28.39 3.41 27.37
C ASN A 155 27.61 4.44 26.54
N THR A 156 27.72 4.38 25.22
CA THR A 156 27.03 5.31 24.33
C THR A 156 25.53 5.00 24.28
N ASN A 157 24.71 6.01 24.49
CA ASN A 157 23.27 5.88 24.31
C ASN A 157 22.97 5.79 22.79
N ILE A 158 22.34 4.69 22.40
CA ILE A 158 21.86 4.49 21.02
C ILE A 158 20.36 4.69 21.02
N ARG A 159 19.90 5.62 20.20
CA ARG A 159 18.48 5.81 19.93
C ARG A 159 18.08 4.99 18.71
N ILE A 160 16.99 4.21 18.84
CA ILE A 160 16.39 3.44 17.77
C ILE A 160 14.95 3.90 17.58
N GLU A 161 14.61 4.29 16.36
CA GLU A 161 13.24 4.67 15.98
C GLU A 161 13.05 4.53 14.47
N TYR A 162 11.81 4.69 14.00
CA TYR A 162 11.51 4.74 12.57
C TYR A 162 11.87 6.13 11.99
N LEU A 163 13.16 6.40 11.77
CA LEU A 163 13.60 7.63 11.10
C LEU A 163 13.09 7.68 9.66
N LYS A 164 13.24 6.58 8.91
CA LYS A 164 12.56 6.36 7.66
C LYS A 164 11.22 5.69 7.98
N PRO A 165 10.08 6.32 7.68
CA PRO A 165 8.79 5.72 7.97
C PRO A 165 8.58 4.43 7.17
N ILE A 166 7.67 3.59 7.64
CA ILE A 166 7.06 2.56 6.83
C ILE A 166 5.68 3.09 6.44
N MET A 167 5.44 3.15 5.14
CA MET A 167 4.12 3.33 4.55
C MET A 167 3.75 2.05 3.83
N PHE A 168 2.83 1.31 4.40
CA PHE A 168 2.32 0.05 3.87
C PHE A 168 0.98 0.31 3.17
N SER A 169 0.83 -0.21 1.97
CA SER A 169 -0.44 -0.23 1.25
C SER A 169 -0.74 -1.67 0.84
N GLY A 170 -1.82 -2.21 1.37
CA GLY A 170 -2.35 -3.53 1.01
C GLY A 170 -3.73 -3.39 0.39
N GLY A 171 -4.19 -4.44 -0.29
CA GLY A 171 -5.53 -4.46 -0.81
C GLY A 171 -5.91 -5.78 -1.43
N ILE A 172 -7.21 -5.96 -1.52
CA ILE A 172 -7.84 -7.10 -2.18
C ILE A 172 -8.57 -6.65 -3.42
N GLY A 173 -8.57 -7.53 -4.41
CA GLY A 173 -9.35 -7.37 -5.63
C GLY A 173 -10.02 -8.67 -6.00
N LYS A 174 -10.77 -8.63 -7.09
CA LYS A 174 -11.37 -9.80 -7.74
C LYS A 174 -10.92 -9.87 -9.18
N ILE A 175 -10.89 -11.08 -9.71
CA ILE A 175 -10.55 -11.32 -11.12
C ILE A 175 -11.37 -12.49 -11.65
N LEU A 176 -11.92 -12.36 -12.84
CA LEU A 176 -12.59 -13.47 -13.51
C LEU A 176 -11.62 -14.62 -13.74
N ASN A 177 -12.05 -15.84 -13.48
CA ASN A 177 -11.20 -17.02 -13.60
C ASN A 177 -10.54 -17.16 -14.99
N LYS A 178 -11.22 -16.79 -16.07
CA LYS A 178 -10.68 -16.74 -17.43
C LYS A 178 -9.61 -15.68 -17.70
N ASN A 179 -9.47 -14.73 -16.76
CA ASN A 179 -8.54 -13.59 -16.84
C ASN A 179 -7.29 -13.77 -15.99
N ASN A 180 -7.12 -14.87 -15.27
CA ASN A 180 -6.03 -15.08 -14.31
C ASN A 180 -4.61 -14.91 -14.90
N TYR A 181 -4.45 -15.12 -16.19
CA TYR A 181 -3.14 -15.09 -16.85
C TYR A 181 -3.11 -14.10 -17.99
N LYS A 182 -1.98 -13.41 -18.14
CA LYS A 182 -1.71 -12.56 -19.28
C LYS A 182 -1.71 -13.38 -20.57
N LYS A 183 -2.22 -12.80 -21.65
CA LYS A 183 -2.15 -13.39 -22.98
C LYS A 183 -0.72 -13.26 -23.53
N ASN A 184 -0.22 -14.29 -24.18
CA ASN A 184 1.00 -14.16 -24.97
C ASN A 184 0.74 -13.23 -26.15
N LEU A 185 1.65 -12.32 -26.40
CA LEU A 185 1.57 -11.40 -27.53
C LEU A 185 1.87 -12.15 -28.82
N ASN A 186 1.10 -11.86 -29.86
CA ASN A 186 1.35 -12.31 -31.20
C ASN A 186 1.76 -11.12 -32.09
N TYR A 187 2.42 -11.41 -33.21
CA TYR A 187 2.75 -10.39 -34.20
C TYR A 187 1.46 -9.70 -34.70
N GLY A 188 1.39 -8.38 -34.60
CA GLY A 188 0.22 -7.58 -34.99
C GLY A 188 -0.77 -7.28 -33.86
N ASP A 189 -0.55 -7.76 -32.62
CA ASP A 189 -1.31 -7.31 -31.45
C ASP A 189 -0.96 -5.83 -31.17
N LEU A 190 -1.99 -5.03 -30.82
CA LEU A 190 -1.81 -3.65 -30.36
C LEU A 190 -1.51 -3.67 -28.85
N LEU A 191 -0.57 -2.84 -28.42
CA LEU A 191 -0.18 -2.64 -27.01
C LEU A 191 -0.85 -1.39 -26.44
#